data_bf9dada87d49f133b73d3270b53d76f9
#
_entry.id   bf9dada87d49f133b73d3270b53d76f9
#
_cell.length_a   1.000
_cell.length_b   1.000
_cell.length_c   1.000
_cell.angle_alpha   90.00
_cell.angle_beta   90.00
_cell.angle_gamma   90.00
#
_symmetry.space_group_name_H-M   'P 1'
#
loop_
_entity.id
_entity.type
_entity.pdbx_description
1 polymer ?
#
loop_
_entity_poly.entity_id
_entity_poly.type
_entity_poly.pdbx_seq_one_letter_code
_entity_poly.pdbx_strand_id
1 'polypeptide(L)'
;MLSRCGRQALRLVPRSASSSRAVAITTQLRPAVPLCTSSAISQSRRVSSSTRDGQQHLLSAHLEEEDPTIYNILQKEKKRQKHFINLIPSENFTSQAVLDALGSVMQNKYSEGYPGARYYGGNEYIDESERLCQQRALETFRLNPEEWGVNVQPLSGSPANLYAISALLNTHDRLMGLDLPHGGHLSHGYQTPTKKISFISKYFETLPYRLDESTGLIDYDALEKQALLYRPKLIIAGTSAYSRLIDYPRMRQIADAAGAYLLSDMAHISGLVAADVLPSPFNHSDVVTTTTHKSLRGPRGAMIFYRKGVRRTDKKGNKEMYDLENPINASVFPGHQGGPHNHTITALAVALKQAQSAEFKTYQETVLANATALADRLGSPLSNGGLGYNIVSGGTDNHLVLVDLKNRGVDGARVERVLELCGVASNKNTVPGDKSALKPGGLRLGTPAMTTRGFQPEDFRRVADIVDRAVIITQKLDKAAKESAAAKGVKNPNTVKAFLEYVGEGEEISEIVLLRQEVEDWVGTFSLPWKDE
;
A
#
# COMPACT_ATOMS: atom_id res chain seq x y z
N MET A 1 -52.40 21.38 -36.34
CA MET A 1 -53.11 21.99 -35.22
C MET A 1 -52.04 22.40 -34.22
N LEU A 2 -51.58 23.65 -34.30
CA LEU A 2 -51.99 24.85 -33.56
C LEU A 2 -51.95 24.57 -32.03
N SER A 3 -51.28 25.24 -31.14
CA SER A 3 -50.73 26.61 -31.16
C SER A 3 -50.08 26.98 -29.83
N ARG A 4 -49.08 27.86 -29.87
CA ARG A 4 -48.77 29.01 -29.01
C ARG A 4 -48.18 28.74 -27.60
N CYS A 5 -46.97 29.14 -27.35
CA CYS A 5 -46.44 30.51 -27.20
C CYS A 5 -46.64 31.09 -25.79
N GLY A 6 -45.57 31.42 -25.11
CA GLY A 6 -45.50 32.17 -23.84
C GLY A 6 -44.10 32.64 -23.51
N ARG A 7 -43.61 33.70 -24.16
CA ARG A 7 -42.42 34.45 -23.72
C ARG A 7 -42.84 35.35 -22.54
N GLN A 8 -42.07 35.35 -21.45
CA GLN A 8 -42.10 36.49 -20.52
C GLN A 8 -40.73 37.14 -20.41
N ALA A 9 -40.77 38.45 -20.56
CA ALA A 9 -39.63 39.34 -20.68
C ALA A 9 -39.05 39.73 -19.32
N LEU A 10 -37.73 39.85 -19.30
CA LEU A 10 -36.98 40.55 -18.24
C LEU A 10 -37.32 42.03 -18.23
N ARG A 11 -37.75 42.54 -17.10
CA ARG A 11 -37.82 44.01 -16.82
C ARG A 11 -36.54 44.42 -16.08
N LEU A 12 -35.81 45.32 -16.74
CA LEU A 12 -34.77 46.17 -16.17
C LEU A 12 -35.43 47.30 -15.34
N VAL A 13 -34.94 47.55 -14.15
CA VAL A 13 -35.30 48.72 -13.32
C VAL A 13 -34.06 49.61 -13.20
N PRO A 14 -34.20 50.94 -13.38
CA PRO A 14 -33.07 51.86 -13.51
C PRO A 14 -32.49 52.29 -12.16
N ARG A 15 -31.21 52.63 -12.19
CA ARG A 15 -30.46 53.28 -11.09
C ARG A 15 -31.01 54.72 -10.88
N SER A 16 -31.35 55.05 -9.62
CA SER A 16 -31.52 56.44 -9.19
C SER A 16 -30.27 56.90 -8.42
N ALA A 17 -29.72 58.02 -8.87
CA ALA A 17 -28.72 58.79 -8.18
C ALA A 17 -29.39 59.60 -7.03
N SER A 18 -28.75 59.65 -5.86
CA SER A 18 -29.07 60.64 -4.83
C SER A 18 -27.82 61.18 -4.15
N SER A 19 -27.55 62.36 -4.44
CA SER A 19 -26.98 63.55 -3.79
C SER A 19 -26.36 63.35 -2.39
N SER A 20 -25.11 63.81 -2.33
CA SER A 20 -24.36 64.16 -1.13
C SER A 20 -25.01 65.28 -0.32
N ARG A 21 -25.27 65.02 0.95
CA ARG A 21 -25.47 66.08 1.96
C ARG A 21 -24.32 65.97 2.98
N ALA A 22 -23.54 67.04 3.04
CA ALA A 22 -22.60 67.31 4.11
C ALA A 22 -23.37 67.60 5.42
N VAL A 23 -23.07 66.86 6.46
CA VAL A 23 -23.53 67.14 7.83
C VAL A 23 -22.38 67.74 8.60
N ALA A 24 -22.55 69.01 8.99
CA ALA A 24 -21.62 69.72 9.89
C ALA A 24 -21.71 69.08 11.29
N ILE A 25 -20.60 68.61 11.82
CA ILE A 25 -20.51 68.13 13.19
C ILE A 25 -20.05 69.27 14.08
N THR A 26 -21.02 69.81 14.88
CA THR A 26 -20.75 70.75 15.97
C THR A 26 -20.06 69.99 17.13
N THR A 27 -18.84 70.39 17.42
CA THR A 27 -18.07 69.93 18.57
C THR A 27 -18.64 70.48 19.85
N GLN A 28 -19.35 69.67 20.65
CA GLN A 28 -19.62 69.95 22.04
C GLN A 28 -18.51 69.42 22.92
N LEU A 29 -17.80 70.31 23.59
CA LEU A 29 -16.80 69.99 24.64
C LEU A 29 -17.54 69.34 25.81
N ARG A 30 -17.21 68.08 26.10
CA ARG A 30 -17.57 67.42 27.36
C ARG A 30 -16.47 67.66 28.41
N PRO A 31 -16.86 67.85 29.71
CA PRO A 31 -15.88 68.09 30.76
C PRO A 31 -14.97 66.93 31.03
N ALA A 32 -13.74 67.24 31.40
CA ALA A 32 -12.66 66.28 31.71
C ALA A 32 -13.08 65.33 32.85
N VAL A 33 -13.00 64.04 32.54
CA VAL A 33 -13.06 62.97 33.51
C VAL A 33 -11.67 62.87 34.16
N PRO A 34 -11.54 62.76 35.49
CA PRO A 34 -10.24 62.64 36.13
C PRO A 34 -9.57 61.34 35.70
N LEU A 35 -8.30 61.45 35.30
CA LEU A 35 -7.40 60.31 35.05
C LEU A 35 -7.26 59.48 36.32
N CYS A 36 -7.99 58.39 36.38
CA CYS A 36 -7.70 57.33 37.32
C CYS A 36 -6.40 56.65 36.82
N THR A 37 -5.29 56.95 37.49
CA THR A 37 -4.03 56.22 37.30
C THR A 37 -4.23 54.81 37.81
N SER A 38 -4.81 53.93 36.97
CA SER A 38 -4.70 52.51 37.18
C SER A 38 -3.26 52.14 36.83
N SER A 39 -2.42 51.98 37.81
CA SER A 39 -1.23 51.18 37.73
C SER A 39 -1.63 49.74 37.40
N ALA A 40 -1.89 49.50 36.09
CA ALA A 40 -1.97 48.16 35.56
C ALA A 40 -0.58 47.56 35.74
N ILE A 41 -0.39 46.91 36.90
CA ILE A 41 0.69 45.98 37.12
C ILE A 41 0.57 44.96 36.00
N SER A 42 1.40 45.13 34.97
CA SER A 42 1.73 44.07 34.03
C SER A 42 2.37 42.94 34.86
N GLN A 43 1.54 42.07 35.44
CA GLN A 43 1.99 40.76 35.88
C GLN A 43 2.31 39.98 34.61
N SER A 44 3.49 40.28 34.03
CA SER A 44 4.16 39.26 33.23
C SER A 44 4.30 38.05 34.19
N ARG A 45 3.44 37.04 33.99
CA ARG A 45 3.64 35.73 34.61
C ARG A 45 5.02 35.27 34.14
N ARG A 46 6.04 35.54 34.97
CA ARG A 46 7.34 34.87 34.82
C ARG A 46 7.04 33.40 35.04
N VAL A 47 7.07 32.62 33.95
CA VAL A 47 7.06 31.17 34.05
C VAL A 47 8.23 30.85 35.00
N SER A 48 7.96 30.16 36.11
CA SER A 48 8.99 29.83 37.12
C SER A 48 10.08 29.02 36.45
N SER A 49 11.33 29.12 36.93
CA SER A 49 12.43 28.30 36.39
C SER A 49 12.08 26.80 36.44
N SER A 50 11.45 26.33 37.52
CA SER A 50 10.99 24.95 37.65
C SER A 50 10.00 24.51 36.58
N THR A 51 9.14 25.44 36.10
CA THR A 51 8.21 25.13 35.01
C THR A 51 8.93 25.06 33.65
N ARG A 52 9.96 25.89 33.44
CA ARG A 52 10.80 25.84 32.23
C ARG A 52 11.65 24.58 32.22
N ASP A 53 12.26 24.25 33.35
CA ASP A 53 13.11 23.06 33.52
C ASP A 53 12.28 21.78 33.31
N GLY A 54 11.07 21.70 33.86
CA GLY A 54 10.14 20.59 33.64
C GLY A 54 9.67 20.47 32.18
N GLN A 55 9.41 21.62 31.51
CA GLN A 55 9.06 21.58 30.08
C GLN A 55 10.25 21.19 29.21
N GLN A 56 11.45 21.63 29.55
CA GLN A 56 12.67 21.25 28.84
C GLN A 56 12.95 19.75 28.97
N HIS A 57 12.77 19.18 30.14
CA HIS A 57 12.90 17.75 30.38
C HIS A 57 11.88 16.96 29.53
N LEU A 58 10.60 17.34 29.58
CA LEU A 58 9.56 16.72 28.76
C LEU A 58 9.89 16.68 27.25
N LEU A 59 10.53 17.74 26.73
CA LEU A 59 10.89 17.84 25.31
C LEU A 59 12.18 17.11 24.94
N SER A 60 13.03 16.76 25.90
CA SER A 60 14.36 16.17 25.67
C SER A 60 14.50 14.74 26.20
N ALA A 61 13.54 14.25 26.97
CA ALA A 61 13.56 12.90 27.50
C ALA A 61 13.51 11.85 26.38
N HIS A 62 14.22 10.75 26.55
CA HIS A 62 14.13 9.60 25.67
C HIS A 62 12.83 8.82 25.90
N LEU A 63 12.39 8.08 24.87
CA LEU A 63 11.12 7.33 24.93
C LEU A 63 11.04 6.36 26.13
N GLU A 64 12.15 5.74 26.49
CA GLU A 64 12.22 4.82 27.63
C GLU A 64 11.88 5.50 28.98
N GLU A 65 12.29 6.74 29.11
CA GLU A 65 12.01 7.59 30.29
C GLU A 65 10.59 8.17 30.24
N GLU A 66 10.19 8.71 29.09
CA GLU A 66 8.93 9.44 28.93
C GLU A 66 7.72 8.51 28.89
N ASP A 67 7.82 7.39 28.16
CA ASP A 67 6.74 6.40 28.04
C ASP A 67 7.29 4.96 28.05
N PRO A 68 7.61 4.41 29.22
CA PRO A 68 8.08 3.03 29.37
C PRO A 68 7.09 1.99 28.82
N THR A 69 5.80 2.32 28.76
CA THR A 69 4.76 1.41 28.24
C THR A 69 4.92 1.23 26.74
N ILE A 70 5.01 2.33 25.98
CA ILE A 70 5.25 2.29 24.53
C ILE A 70 6.63 1.72 24.23
N TYR A 71 7.67 2.11 25.00
CA TYR A 71 9.01 1.55 24.84
C TYR A 71 8.99 0.02 24.95
N ASN A 72 8.35 -0.54 25.97
CA ASN A 72 8.24 -1.98 26.17
C ASN A 72 7.44 -2.68 25.05
N ILE A 73 6.41 -2.04 24.48
CA ILE A 73 5.68 -2.57 23.33
C ILE A 73 6.60 -2.65 22.11
N LEU A 74 7.40 -1.61 21.86
CA LEU A 74 8.38 -1.61 20.76
C LEU A 74 9.45 -2.70 20.95
N GLN A 75 9.94 -2.92 22.17
CA GLN A 75 10.90 -4.00 22.47
C GLN A 75 10.29 -5.39 22.21
N LYS A 76 9.02 -5.60 22.56
CA LYS A 76 8.30 -6.86 22.23
C LYS A 76 8.18 -7.07 20.72
N GLU A 77 7.86 -6.02 19.98
CA GLU A 77 7.77 -6.10 18.51
C GLU A 77 9.15 -6.33 17.87
N LYS A 78 10.21 -5.64 18.33
CA LYS A 78 11.60 -5.93 17.90
C LYS A 78 11.95 -7.40 18.13
N LYS A 79 11.65 -7.95 19.32
CA LYS A 79 11.88 -9.36 19.64
C LYS A 79 11.10 -10.28 18.69
N ARG A 80 9.82 -10.01 18.44
CA ARG A 80 9.00 -10.77 17.50
C ARG A 80 9.64 -10.77 16.11
N GLN A 81 10.00 -9.59 15.58
CA GLN A 81 10.63 -9.47 14.26
C GLN A 81 11.97 -10.21 14.18
N LYS A 82 12.71 -10.30 15.29
CA LYS A 82 13.98 -11.03 15.34
C LYS A 82 13.81 -12.55 15.28
N HIS A 83 12.77 -13.08 15.88
CA HIS A 83 12.61 -14.53 16.08
C HIS A 83 11.57 -15.18 15.17
N PHE A 84 10.79 -14.40 14.39
CA PHE A 84 9.76 -14.93 13.51
C PHE A 84 10.26 -15.04 12.06
N ILE A 85 9.81 -16.09 11.37
CA ILE A 85 9.85 -16.14 9.90
C ILE A 85 8.74 -15.26 9.36
N ASN A 86 9.07 -14.21 8.62
CA ASN A 86 8.08 -13.32 8.01
C ASN A 86 7.89 -13.67 6.52
N LEU A 87 6.78 -14.34 6.21
CA LEU A 87 6.39 -14.73 4.85
C LEU A 87 5.27 -13.86 4.27
N ILE A 88 4.97 -12.71 4.87
CA ILE A 88 3.98 -11.77 4.34
C ILE A 88 4.61 -11.00 3.15
N PRO A 89 4.14 -11.21 1.89
CA PRO A 89 4.80 -10.65 0.70
C PRO A 89 4.82 -9.11 0.64
N SER A 90 3.94 -8.47 1.40
CA SER A 90 3.82 -7.00 1.47
C SER A 90 4.64 -6.38 2.60
N GLU A 91 5.40 -7.17 3.36
CA GLU A 91 6.28 -6.70 4.42
C GLU A 91 7.75 -6.80 4.04
N ASN A 92 8.56 -5.94 4.66
CA ASN A 92 10.01 -5.95 4.52
C ASN A 92 10.64 -5.25 5.72
N PHE A 93 11.95 -5.42 5.90
CA PHE A 93 12.75 -4.72 6.89
C PHE A 93 13.50 -3.57 6.21
N THR A 94 13.20 -2.33 6.63
CA THR A 94 13.90 -1.16 6.10
C THR A 94 15.27 -0.96 6.74
N SER A 95 16.14 -0.14 6.13
CA SER A 95 17.48 0.12 6.65
C SER A 95 17.49 1.13 7.81
N GLN A 96 18.56 1.11 8.63
CA GLN A 96 18.78 2.10 9.68
C GLN A 96 18.73 3.54 9.12
N ALA A 97 19.38 3.82 7.99
CA ALA A 97 19.39 5.15 7.40
C ALA A 97 17.99 5.68 7.01
N VAL A 98 17.08 4.79 6.64
CA VAL A 98 15.66 5.14 6.40
C VAL A 98 14.95 5.44 7.71
N LEU A 99 15.22 4.68 8.77
CA LEU A 99 14.66 4.94 10.12
C LEU A 99 15.17 6.27 10.69
N ASP A 100 16.46 6.58 10.53
CA ASP A 100 17.05 7.85 10.96
C ASP A 100 16.39 9.05 10.26
N ALA A 101 16.12 8.93 8.96
CA ALA A 101 15.43 9.97 8.20
C ALA A 101 13.96 10.12 8.64
N LEU A 102 13.28 9.02 8.96
CA LEU A 102 11.90 9.05 9.47
C LEU A 102 11.80 9.75 10.83
N GLY A 103 12.78 9.56 11.72
CA GLY A 103 12.84 10.20 13.04
C GLY A 103 13.45 11.61 13.02
N SER A 104 13.63 12.24 11.85
CA SER A 104 14.32 13.51 11.72
C SER A 104 13.42 14.73 11.95
N VAL A 105 14.07 15.90 12.09
CA VAL A 105 13.42 17.23 12.22
C VAL A 105 12.55 17.62 11.01
N MET A 106 12.64 16.90 9.90
CA MET A 106 11.76 17.06 8.74
C MET A 106 10.28 16.85 9.08
N GLN A 107 10.00 16.17 10.18
CA GLN A 107 8.66 16.03 10.78
C GLN A 107 8.03 17.38 11.12
N ASN A 108 8.80 18.39 11.49
CA ASN A 108 8.30 19.61 12.11
C ASN A 108 7.76 20.64 11.09
N LYS A 109 8.13 20.51 9.79
CA LYS A 109 7.86 21.54 8.80
C LYS A 109 6.53 21.32 8.06
N TYR A 110 5.74 22.39 7.96
CA TYR A 110 4.52 22.44 7.17
C TYR A 110 4.79 22.98 5.76
N SER A 111 4.35 22.23 4.69
CA SER A 111 4.79 22.50 3.31
C SER A 111 3.71 22.23 2.26
N GLU A 112 2.47 22.67 2.49
CA GLU A 112 1.38 22.58 1.51
C GLU A 112 1.79 23.19 0.17
N GLY A 113 1.42 22.53 -0.92
CA GLY A 113 1.82 22.88 -2.27
C GLY A 113 2.97 22.02 -2.78
N TYR A 114 3.70 22.53 -3.75
CA TYR A 114 4.78 21.82 -4.45
C TYR A 114 6.08 22.63 -4.44
N PRO A 115 7.25 22.02 -4.73
CA PRO A 115 8.52 22.73 -4.75
C PRO A 115 8.49 23.98 -5.62
N GLY A 116 8.80 25.15 -5.03
CA GLY A 116 8.72 26.44 -5.67
C GLY A 116 7.33 27.11 -5.68
N ALA A 117 6.29 26.41 -5.23
CA ALA A 117 4.91 26.89 -5.16
C ALA A 117 4.26 26.47 -3.82
N ARG A 118 4.89 26.82 -2.70
CA ARG A 118 4.41 26.53 -1.35
C ARG A 118 3.51 27.65 -0.82
N TYR A 119 2.54 27.27 0.01
CA TYR A 119 1.68 28.22 0.71
C TYR A 119 2.35 28.86 1.93
N TYR A 120 3.47 28.28 2.42
CA TYR A 120 4.20 28.73 3.62
C TYR A 120 5.65 29.05 3.30
N GLY A 121 6.24 29.98 4.05
CA GLY A 121 7.67 30.31 3.96
C GLY A 121 8.55 29.25 4.63
N GLY A 122 9.88 29.36 4.44
CA GLY A 122 10.89 28.52 5.10
C GLY A 122 10.96 27.09 4.54
N ASN A 123 10.66 26.88 3.26
CA ASN A 123 10.62 25.57 2.63
C ASN A 123 11.85 25.26 1.75
N GLU A 124 12.94 26.01 1.88
CA GLU A 124 14.14 25.86 1.06
C GLU A 124 14.65 24.41 1.03
N TYR A 125 14.94 23.84 2.21
CA TYR A 125 15.46 22.48 2.32
C TYR A 125 14.39 21.39 2.12
N ILE A 126 13.13 21.72 2.36
CA ILE A 126 12.01 20.82 2.03
C ILE A 126 11.89 20.66 0.52
N ASP A 127 11.97 21.77 -0.21
CA ASP A 127 11.94 21.77 -1.67
C ASP A 127 13.13 21.01 -2.26
N GLU A 128 14.33 21.19 -1.68
CA GLU A 128 15.52 20.44 -2.07
C GLU A 128 15.32 18.94 -1.86
N SER A 129 14.84 18.53 -0.69
CA SER A 129 14.57 17.13 -0.37
C SER A 129 13.52 16.51 -1.29
N GLU A 130 12.41 17.21 -1.56
CA GLU A 130 11.35 16.69 -2.42
C GLU A 130 11.80 16.58 -3.88
N ARG A 131 12.51 17.58 -4.41
CA ARG A 131 13.10 17.52 -5.76
C ARG A 131 14.09 16.38 -5.89
N LEU A 132 14.97 16.19 -4.89
CA LEU A 132 15.91 15.07 -4.86
C LEU A 132 15.18 13.72 -4.84
N CYS A 133 14.09 13.61 -4.08
CA CYS A 133 13.25 12.42 -4.05
C CYS A 133 12.63 12.14 -5.43
N GLN A 134 12.06 13.14 -6.09
CA GLN A 134 11.50 13.04 -7.44
C GLN A 134 12.56 12.63 -8.47
N GLN A 135 13.73 13.25 -8.43
CA GLN A 135 14.84 12.91 -9.31
C GLN A 135 15.25 11.45 -9.14
N ARG A 136 15.50 11.02 -7.89
CA ARG A 136 15.88 9.64 -7.57
C ARG A 136 14.80 8.63 -7.94
N ALA A 137 13.52 8.99 -7.84
CA ALA A 137 12.42 8.15 -8.26
C ALA A 137 12.48 7.89 -9.79
N LEU A 138 12.68 8.92 -10.59
CA LEU A 138 12.83 8.76 -12.04
C LEU A 138 14.08 7.95 -12.40
N GLU A 139 15.22 8.26 -11.78
CA GLU A 139 16.49 7.52 -11.99
C GLU A 139 16.37 6.04 -11.62
N THR A 140 15.77 5.73 -10.47
CA THR A 140 15.58 4.34 -9.99
C THR A 140 14.82 3.48 -11.00
N PHE A 141 13.85 4.05 -11.67
CA PHE A 141 13.07 3.35 -12.70
C PHE A 141 13.55 3.63 -14.13
N ARG A 142 14.70 4.29 -14.30
CA ARG A 142 15.34 4.58 -15.61
C ARG A 142 14.43 5.38 -16.55
N LEU A 143 13.71 6.36 -16.00
CA LEU A 143 12.73 7.17 -16.70
C LEU A 143 13.33 8.48 -17.19
N ASN A 144 13.00 8.83 -18.44
CA ASN A 144 13.35 10.14 -18.99
C ASN A 144 12.42 11.22 -18.38
N PRO A 145 12.95 12.27 -17.72
CA PRO A 145 12.16 13.34 -17.10
C PRO A 145 11.35 14.17 -18.10
N GLU A 146 11.69 14.14 -19.40
CA GLU A 146 10.89 14.77 -20.45
C GLU A 146 9.62 13.97 -20.78
N GLU A 147 9.61 12.66 -20.49
CA GLU A 147 8.50 11.76 -20.76
C GLU A 147 7.70 11.34 -19.52
N TRP A 148 8.28 11.52 -18.36
CA TRP A 148 7.70 11.13 -17.08
C TRP A 148 7.86 12.18 -16.00
N GLY A 149 6.81 12.35 -15.20
CA GLY A 149 6.84 13.05 -13.93
C GLY A 149 6.45 12.12 -12.79
N VAL A 150 6.69 12.56 -11.56
CA VAL A 150 6.34 11.80 -10.36
C VAL A 150 5.86 12.72 -9.24
N ASN A 151 4.76 12.32 -8.60
CA ASN A 151 4.30 12.90 -7.34
C ASN A 151 4.69 11.94 -6.20
N VAL A 152 5.44 12.43 -5.22
CA VAL A 152 6.00 11.66 -4.09
C VAL A 152 5.26 11.92 -2.77
N GLN A 153 4.19 12.71 -2.80
CA GLN A 153 3.43 13.12 -1.61
C GLN A 153 2.34 12.15 -1.16
N PRO A 154 1.83 11.16 -1.96
CA PRO A 154 0.78 10.27 -1.50
C PRO A 154 1.18 9.48 -0.25
N LEU A 155 0.28 9.46 0.75
CA LEU A 155 0.56 8.88 2.07
C LEU A 155 0.61 7.36 2.07
N SER A 156 -0.08 6.69 1.12
CA SER A 156 -0.18 5.23 1.06
C SER A 156 -0.71 4.77 -0.29
N GLY A 157 -0.61 3.46 -0.60
CA GLY A 157 -1.00 2.90 -1.89
C GLY A 157 -2.47 3.07 -2.24
N SER A 158 -3.40 2.76 -1.33
CA SER A 158 -4.84 2.95 -1.60
C SER A 158 -5.22 4.42 -1.84
N PRO A 159 -4.73 5.40 -1.05
CA PRO A 159 -4.87 6.81 -1.37
C PRO A 159 -4.25 7.18 -2.72
N ALA A 160 -3.03 6.72 -3.04
CA ALA A 160 -2.40 7.00 -4.32
C ALA A 160 -3.25 6.53 -5.52
N ASN A 161 -3.83 5.33 -5.43
CA ASN A 161 -4.74 4.82 -6.45
C ASN A 161 -6.01 5.69 -6.54
N LEU A 162 -6.60 6.09 -5.41
CA LEU A 162 -7.76 6.98 -5.40
C LEU A 162 -7.43 8.32 -6.07
N TYR A 163 -6.27 8.91 -5.75
CA TYR A 163 -5.87 10.20 -6.32
C TYR A 163 -5.62 10.12 -7.82
N ALA A 164 -4.90 9.08 -8.27
CA ALA A 164 -4.65 8.85 -9.69
C ALA A 164 -5.97 8.61 -10.46
N ILE A 165 -6.86 7.76 -9.94
CA ILE A 165 -8.15 7.48 -10.56
C ILE A 165 -9.03 8.73 -10.60
N SER A 166 -9.09 9.51 -9.51
CA SER A 166 -9.88 10.75 -9.44
C SER A 166 -9.34 11.85 -10.36
N ALA A 167 -8.04 11.83 -10.68
CA ALA A 167 -7.44 12.73 -11.65
C ALA A 167 -7.81 12.38 -13.10
N LEU A 168 -8.02 11.09 -13.38
CA LEU A 168 -8.27 10.57 -14.73
C LEU A 168 -9.76 10.47 -15.06
N LEU A 169 -10.62 10.33 -14.06
CA LEU A 169 -12.04 9.98 -14.22
C LEU A 169 -12.95 10.99 -13.52
N ASN A 170 -14.11 11.21 -14.11
CA ASN A 170 -15.24 11.85 -13.41
C ASN A 170 -16.04 10.80 -12.63
N THR A 171 -16.78 11.24 -11.60
CA THR A 171 -17.72 10.39 -10.87
C THR A 171 -18.64 9.64 -11.85
N HIS A 172 -18.89 8.36 -11.57
CA HIS A 172 -19.63 7.41 -12.41
C HIS A 172 -18.97 7.01 -13.72
N ASP A 173 -17.75 7.46 -14.01
CA ASP A 173 -16.98 6.88 -15.10
C ASP A 173 -16.64 5.41 -14.81
N ARG A 174 -16.50 4.62 -15.88
CA ARG A 174 -16.30 3.17 -15.80
C ARG A 174 -14.83 2.82 -15.74
N LEU A 175 -14.48 1.88 -14.86
CA LEU A 175 -13.14 1.31 -14.78
C LEU A 175 -13.18 -0.21 -14.65
N MET A 176 -12.07 -0.86 -14.98
CA MET A 176 -11.86 -2.29 -14.78
C MET A 176 -10.55 -2.54 -14.03
N GLY A 177 -10.57 -3.49 -13.10
CA GLY A 177 -9.41 -3.97 -12.36
C GLY A 177 -9.55 -5.46 -12.08
N LEU A 178 -8.45 -6.15 -11.70
CA LEU A 178 -8.52 -7.56 -11.31
C LEU A 178 -9.37 -7.72 -10.05
N ASP A 179 -10.26 -8.73 -10.07
CA ASP A 179 -11.14 -9.04 -8.93
C ASP A 179 -10.32 -9.43 -7.69
N LEU A 180 -10.72 -8.95 -6.51
CA LEU A 180 -10.01 -9.22 -5.26
C LEU A 180 -9.84 -10.72 -4.97
N PRO A 181 -10.88 -11.60 -5.12
CA PRO A 181 -10.73 -13.04 -4.95
C PRO A 181 -9.76 -13.69 -5.93
N HIS A 182 -9.49 -13.04 -7.05
CA HIS A 182 -8.57 -13.49 -8.10
C HIS A 182 -7.18 -12.82 -8.02
N GLY A 183 -6.87 -12.17 -6.90
CA GLY A 183 -5.56 -11.58 -6.65
C GLY A 183 -5.43 -10.09 -6.94
N GLY A 184 -6.53 -9.38 -7.22
CA GLY A 184 -6.57 -7.93 -7.29
C GLY A 184 -6.37 -7.25 -5.94
N HIS A 185 -6.40 -5.91 -5.93
CA HIS A 185 -6.33 -5.13 -4.71
C HIS A 185 -7.66 -4.44 -4.39
N LEU A 186 -7.95 -4.22 -3.10
CA LEU A 186 -9.17 -3.52 -2.66
C LEU A 186 -9.37 -2.19 -3.38
N SER A 187 -8.30 -1.40 -3.54
CA SER A 187 -8.35 -0.08 -4.17
C SER A 187 -8.47 -0.11 -5.70
N HIS A 188 -8.64 -1.29 -6.32
CA HIS A 188 -8.96 -1.40 -7.74
C HIS A 188 -10.47 -1.42 -8.01
N GLY A 189 -11.28 -1.01 -7.01
CA GLY A 189 -12.73 -0.88 -7.16
C GLY A 189 -13.54 -2.06 -6.65
N TYR A 190 -13.01 -2.84 -5.69
CA TYR A 190 -13.68 -4.03 -5.18
C TYR A 190 -15.06 -3.75 -4.60
N GLN A 191 -16.02 -4.55 -5.04
CA GLN A 191 -17.39 -4.60 -4.54
C GLN A 191 -17.93 -6.03 -4.59
N THR A 192 -18.96 -6.27 -3.81
CA THR A 192 -19.77 -7.49 -3.89
C THR A 192 -21.12 -7.17 -4.51
N PRO A 193 -21.93 -8.16 -4.93
CA PRO A 193 -23.28 -7.90 -5.46
C PRO A 193 -24.19 -7.10 -4.49
N THR A 194 -23.92 -7.16 -3.19
CA THR A 194 -24.75 -6.53 -2.15
C THR A 194 -24.08 -5.33 -1.49
N LYS A 195 -22.77 -5.09 -1.70
CA LYS A 195 -22.05 -4.04 -0.96
C LYS A 195 -20.88 -3.45 -1.76
N LYS A 196 -20.86 -2.13 -1.92
CA LYS A 196 -19.71 -1.38 -2.38
C LYS A 196 -18.71 -1.23 -1.21
N ILE A 197 -17.57 -1.95 -1.29
CA ILE A 197 -16.58 -2.04 -0.19
C ILE A 197 -15.50 -0.98 -0.36
N SER A 198 -14.85 -0.94 -1.53
CA SER A 198 -13.89 0.10 -1.87
C SER A 198 -14.58 1.44 -2.10
N PHE A 199 -13.99 2.55 -1.61
CA PHE A 199 -14.52 3.88 -1.94
C PHE A 199 -14.48 4.16 -3.45
N ILE A 200 -13.53 3.58 -4.17
CA ILE A 200 -13.48 3.67 -5.63
C ILE A 200 -14.76 3.11 -6.25
N SER A 201 -15.28 1.98 -5.76
CA SER A 201 -16.55 1.44 -6.23
C SER A 201 -17.78 2.29 -5.84
N LYS A 202 -17.62 3.24 -4.89
CA LYS A 202 -18.70 4.18 -4.53
C LYS A 202 -18.75 5.38 -5.47
N TYR A 203 -17.60 5.82 -5.98
CA TYR A 203 -17.49 6.99 -6.85
C TYR A 203 -17.54 6.65 -8.33
N PHE A 204 -17.06 5.46 -8.71
CA PHE A 204 -16.92 5.01 -10.09
C PHE A 204 -17.68 3.71 -10.32
N GLU A 205 -18.04 3.44 -11.57
CA GLU A 205 -18.66 2.17 -11.93
C GLU A 205 -17.54 1.16 -12.22
N THR A 206 -17.52 0.06 -11.47
CA THR A 206 -16.44 -0.93 -11.54
C THR A 206 -16.93 -2.26 -12.07
N LEU A 207 -16.23 -2.82 -13.06
CA LEU A 207 -16.40 -4.19 -13.54
C LEU A 207 -15.07 -4.93 -13.38
N PRO A 208 -14.99 -5.96 -12.52
CA PRO A 208 -13.74 -6.72 -12.38
C PRO A 208 -13.51 -7.66 -13.56
N TYR A 209 -12.24 -7.80 -13.99
CA TYR A 209 -11.81 -8.94 -14.79
C TYR A 209 -11.24 -10.04 -13.87
N ARG A 210 -11.09 -11.26 -14.41
CA ARG A 210 -10.77 -12.44 -13.61
C ARG A 210 -9.68 -13.29 -14.24
N LEU A 211 -9.17 -14.22 -13.44
CA LEU A 211 -8.34 -15.31 -13.91
C LEU A 211 -9.21 -16.38 -14.60
N ASP A 212 -8.63 -17.10 -15.53
CA ASP A 212 -9.10 -18.43 -15.88
C ASP A 212 -8.84 -19.37 -14.71
N GLU A 213 -9.89 -19.92 -14.12
CA GLU A 213 -9.79 -20.76 -12.92
C GLU A 213 -9.07 -22.09 -13.19
N SER A 214 -9.01 -22.55 -14.44
CA SER A 214 -8.33 -23.78 -14.81
C SER A 214 -6.81 -23.65 -14.85
N THR A 215 -6.33 -22.46 -15.24
CA THR A 215 -4.89 -22.16 -15.37
C THR A 215 -4.35 -21.32 -14.22
N GLY A 216 -5.21 -20.56 -13.54
CA GLY A 216 -4.82 -19.56 -12.55
C GLY A 216 -4.15 -18.33 -13.17
N LEU A 217 -4.29 -18.11 -14.48
CA LEU A 217 -3.72 -16.99 -15.22
C LEU A 217 -4.78 -15.95 -15.58
N ILE A 218 -4.36 -14.69 -15.81
CA ILE A 218 -5.26 -13.64 -16.31
C ILE A 218 -5.78 -14.03 -17.69
N ASP A 219 -7.12 -14.05 -17.85
CA ASP A 219 -7.77 -14.29 -19.13
C ASP A 219 -7.86 -12.99 -19.93
N TYR A 220 -6.82 -12.71 -20.72
CA TYR A 220 -6.72 -11.49 -21.53
C TYR A 220 -7.78 -11.42 -22.64
N ASP A 221 -8.21 -12.55 -23.18
CA ASP A 221 -9.22 -12.57 -24.24
C ASP A 221 -10.62 -12.30 -23.70
N ALA A 222 -10.94 -12.84 -22.52
CA ALA A 222 -12.16 -12.47 -21.82
C ALA A 222 -12.13 -10.99 -21.38
N LEU A 223 -10.98 -10.50 -20.90
CA LEU A 223 -10.80 -9.09 -20.56
C LEU A 223 -11.05 -8.18 -21.78
N GLU A 224 -10.49 -8.50 -22.94
CA GLU A 224 -10.69 -7.70 -24.15
C GLU A 224 -12.17 -7.64 -24.54
N LYS A 225 -12.84 -8.81 -24.62
CA LYS A 225 -14.27 -8.88 -24.93
C LYS A 225 -15.10 -8.04 -23.96
N GLN A 226 -14.82 -8.14 -22.67
CA GLN A 226 -15.51 -7.37 -21.64
C GLN A 226 -15.23 -5.87 -21.77
N ALA A 227 -13.98 -5.47 -22.00
CA ALA A 227 -13.58 -4.07 -22.15
C ALA A 227 -14.25 -3.40 -23.35
N LEU A 228 -14.35 -4.09 -24.49
CA LEU A 228 -15.02 -3.58 -25.70
C LEU A 228 -16.54 -3.37 -25.47
N LEU A 229 -17.18 -4.23 -24.68
CA LEU A 229 -18.60 -4.11 -24.34
C LEU A 229 -18.83 -3.05 -23.27
N TYR A 230 -18.05 -3.08 -22.19
CA TYR A 230 -18.20 -2.21 -21.03
C TYR A 230 -17.71 -0.79 -21.31
N ARG A 231 -16.73 -0.63 -22.19
CA ARG A 231 -16.09 0.64 -22.57
C ARG A 231 -15.62 1.43 -21.34
N PRO A 232 -14.69 0.88 -20.55
CA PRO A 232 -14.11 1.60 -19.43
C PRO A 232 -13.30 2.79 -19.95
N LYS A 233 -13.17 3.83 -19.12
CA LYS A 233 -12.20 4.91 -19.37
C LYS A 233 -10.84 4.61 -18.76
N LEU A 234 -10.77 3.62 -17.86
CA LEU A 234 -9.54 3.19 -17.19
C LEU A 234 -9.53 1.68 -17.02
N ILE A 235 -8.38 1.08 -17.35
CA ILE A 235 -8.07 -0.31 -17.01
C ILE A 235 -6.88 -0.30 -16.06
N ILE A 236 -6.96 -1.09 -14.97
CA ILE A 236 -5.90 -1.20 -13.96
C ILE A 236 -5.18 -2.52 -14.14
N ALA A 237 -3.88 -2.46 -14.44
CA ALA A 237 -2.96 -3.59 -14.47
C ALA A 237 -2.17 -3.65 -13.15
N GLY A 238 -2.65 -4.42 -12.19
CA GLY A 238 -2.01 -4.51 -10.89
C GLY A 238 -2.56 -5.68 -10.07
N THR A 239 -1.71 -6.25 -9.23
CA THR A 239 -2.03 -7.44 -8.46
C THR A 239 -1.49 -7.36 -7.04
N SER A 240 -2.15 -8.04 -6.12
CA SER A 240 -1.74 -8.21 -4.73
C SER A 240 -1.41 -9.67 -4.40
N ALA A 241 -2.04 -10.61 -5.10
CA ALA A 241 -1.88 -12.04 -4.89
C ALA A 241 -1.91 -12.78 -6.24
N TYR A 242 -0.95 -12.50 -7.08
CA TYR A 242 -0.76 -13.15 -8.38
C TYR A 242 0.72 -13.44 -8.57
N SER A 243 1.07 -14.72 -8.71
CA SER A 243 2.46 -15.18 -8.73
C SER A 243 3.12 -15.16 -10.12
N ARG A 244 2.40 -14.74 -11.16
CA ARG A 244 2.90 -14.66 -12.53
C ARG A 244 3.12 -13.23 -12.99
N LEU A 245 3.73 -13.07 -14.15
CA LEU A 245 3.92 -11.77 -14.78
C LEU A 245 2.63 -11.28 -15.45
N ILE A 246 2.43 -9.95 -15.43
CA ILE A 246 1.38 -9.30 -16.23
C ILE A 246 1.94 -9.06 -17.64
N ASP A 247 1.19 -9.42 -18.67
CA ASP A 247 1.49 -9.06 -20.06
C ASP A 247 1.08 -7.59 -20.32
N TYR A 248 1.98 -6.67 -19.99
CA TYR A 248 1.74 -5.23 -20.15
C TYR A 248 1.52 -4.83 -21.63
N PRO A 249 2.25 -5.37 -22.63
CA PRO A 249 1.93 -5.17 -24.04
C PRO A 249 0.48 -5.52 -24.37
N ARG A 250 -0.01 -6.68 -23.91
CA ARG A 250 -1.39 -7.11 -24.16
C ARG A 250 -2.41 -6.21 -23.44
N MET A 251 -2.11 -5.81 -22.19
CA MET A 251 -2.95 -4.85 -21.45
C MET A 251 -3.06 -3.51 -22.20
N ARG A 252 -1.94 -3.02 -22.78
CA ARG A 252 -1.95 -1.78 -23.58
C ARG A 252 -2.81 -1.91 -24.82
N GLN A 253 -2.70 -3.00 -25.57
CA GLN A 253 -3.53 -3.27 -26.74
C GLN A 253 -5.03 -3.24 -26.39
N ILE A 254 -5.41 -3.89 -25.30
CA ILE A 254 -6.80 -3.93 -24.83
C ILE A 254 -7.28 -2.53 -24.41
N ALA A 255 -6.46 -1.77 -23.70
CA ALA A 255 -6.80 -0.42 -23.29
C ALA A 255 -6.94 0.52 -24.50
N ASP A 256 -6.08 0.42 -25.51
CA ASP A 256 -6.17 1.19 -26.75
C ASP A 256 -7.44 0.84 -27.53
N ALA A 257 -7.76 -0.45 -27.66
CA ALA A 257 -8.97 -0.91 -28.35
C ALA A 257 -10.25 -0.41 -27.65
N ALA A 258 -10.25 -0.31 -26.31
CA ALA A 258 -11.37 0.22 -25.53
C ALA A 258 -11.38 1.76 -25.45
N GLY A 259 -10.31 2.45 -25.88
CA GLY A 259 -10.13 3.90 -25.72
C GLY A 259 -9.89 4.31 -24.27
N ALA A 260 -9.32 3.45 -23.45
CA ALA A 260 -9.08 3.63 -22.02
C ALA A 260 -7.65 4.10 -21.71
N TYR A 261 -7.47 4.77 -20.57
CA TYR A 261 -6.17 4.88 -19.93
C TYR A 261 -5.74 3.51 -19.34
N LEU A 262 -4.43 3.27 -19.30
CA LEU A 262 -3.84 2.14 -18.58
C LEU A 262 -3.08 2.64 -17.35
N LEU A 263 -3.58 2.30 -16.16
CA LEU A 263 -2.89 2.51 -14.89
C LEU A 263 -2.27 1.19 -14.44
N SER A 264 -0.96 1.17 -14.20
CA SER A 264 -0.29 0.01 -13.61
C SER A 264 0.00 0.25 -12.14
N ASP A 265 -0.55 -0.60 -11.26
CA ASP A 265 -0.21 -0.64 -9.84
C ASP A 265 0.88 -1.71 -9.63
N MET A 266 2.14 -1.26 -9.56
CA MET A 266 3.30 -2.15 -9.36
C MET A 266 3.72 -2.27 -7.89
N ALA A 267 2.85 -1.95 -6.93
CA ALA A 267 3.17 -1.88 -5.51
C ALA A 267 3.90 -3.12 -4.98
N HIS A 268 3.48 -4.33 -5.39
CA HIS A 268 4.10 -5.56 -4.96
C HIS A 268 5.47 -5.84 -5.59
N ILE A 269 5.67 -5.42 -6.84
CA ILE A 269 6.86 -5.75 -7.63
C ILE A 269 7.82 -4.57 -7.83
N SER A 270 7.55 -3.42 -7.20
CA SER A 270 8.31 -2.18 -7.44
C SER A 270 9.81 -2.31 -7.21
N GLY A 271 10.24 -3.04 -6.20
CA GLY A 271 11.66 -3.29 -5.97
C GLY A 271 12.31 -4.16 -7.06
N LEU A 272 11.58 -5.15 -7.58
CA LEU A 272 12.01 -6.02 -8.66
C LEU A 272 12.11 -5.26 -10.00
N VAL A 273 11.17 -4.36 -10.26
CA VAL A 273 11.20 -3.46 -11.43
C VAL A 273 12.34 -2.42 -11.29
N ALA A 274 12.55 -1.87 -10.08
CA ALA A 274 13.64 -0.95 -9.80
C ALA A 274 15.02 -1.60 -10.07
N ALA A 275 15.18 -2.85 -9.68
CA ALA A 275 16.40 -3.64 -9.89
C ALA A 275 16.58 -4.17 -11.33
N ASP A 276 15.61 -3.93 -12.21
CA ASP A 276 15.61 -4.43 -13.60
C ASP A 276 15.65 -5.96 -13.71
N VAL A 277 14.97 -6.65 -12.80
CA VAL A 277 14.86 -8.11 -12.78
C VAL A 277 13.46 -8.62 -13.17
N LEU A 278 12.50 -7.72 -13.32
CA LEU A 278 11.17 -7.99 -13.91
C LEU A 278 10.82 -6.96 -15.00
N PRO A 279 9.93 -7.32 -15.94
CA PRO A 279 9.46 -6.42 -16.97
C PRO A 279 8.86 -5.13 -16.39
N SER A 280 9.21 -4.00 -16.98
CA SER A 280 8.76 -2.69 -16.55
C SER A 280 7.37 -2.35 -17.11
N PRO A 281 6.41 -1.87 -16.29
CA PRO A 281 5.12 -1.39 -16.78
C PRO A 281 5.20 -0.04 -17.49
N PHE A 282 6.26 0.73 -17.29
CA PHE A 282 6.36 2.11 -17.74
C PHE A 282 6.25 2.29 -19.26
N ASN A 283 6.75 1.34 -20.05
CA ASN A 283 6.68 1.42 -21.51
C ASN A 283 5.25 1.34 -22.06
N HIS A 284 4.31 0.85 -21.27
CA HIS A 284 2.95 0.53 -21.70
C HIS A 284 1.85 1.31 -20.97
N SER A 285 2.18 2.00 -19.88
CA SER A 285 1.21 2.66 -19.00
C SER A 285 1.14 4.17 -19.24
N ASP A 286 -0.03 4.75 -18.98
CA ASP A 286 -0.20 6.20 -18.91
C ASP A 286 0.14 6.73 -17.52
N VAL A 287 -0.21 5.94 -16.49
CA VAL A 287 0.07 6.23 -15.07
C VAL A 287 0.57 4.96 -14.40
N VAL A 288 1.54 5.10 -13.50
CA VAL A 288 2.03 3.99 -12.66
C VAL A 288 1.98 4.41 -11.21
N THR A 289 1.34 3.59 -10.38
CA THR A 289 1.32 3.79 -8.93
C THR A 289 2.15 2.72 -8.22
N THR A 290 2.70 3.07 -7.07
CA THR A 290 3.39 2.10 -6.23
C THR A 290 3.39 2.52 -4.77
N THR A 291 3.41 1.54 -3.88
CA THR A 291 3.86 1.73 -2.49
C THR A 291 5.38 1.71 -2.43
N THR A 292 5.94 2.23 -1.35
CA THR A 292 7.39 2.38 -1.18
C THR A 292 8.01 1.40 -0.18
N HIS A 293 7.18 0.70 0.61
CA HIS A 293 7.57 -0.09 1.78
C HIS A 293 7.54 -1.61 1.60
N LYS A 294 7.21 -2.12 0.38
CA LYS A 294 7.17 -3.57 0.10
C LYS A 294 8.53 -4.06 -0.42
N SER A 295 8.57 -4.64 -1.62
CA SER A 295 9.83 -5.09 -2.24
C SER A 295 10.85 -3.95 -2.46
N LEU A 296 10.42 -2.70 -2.55
CA LEU A 296 11.31 -1.52 -2.64
C LEU A 296 12.03 -1.20 -1.31
N ARG A 297 11.57 -1.76 -0.18
CA ARG A 297 12.21 -1.69 1.14
C ARG A 297 12.37 -0.26 1.73
N GLY A 298 11.52 0.68 1.29
CA GLY A 298 11.53 2.06 1.78
C GLY A 298 10.58 2.32 2.95
N PRO A 299 10.37 3.58 3.32
CA PRO A 299 9.41 4.00 4.33
C PRO A 299 7.98 3.76 3.83
N ARG A 300 6.99 3.78 4.74
CA ARG A 300 5.58 3.69 4.36
C ARG A 300 5.13 4.98 3.67
N GLY A 301 4.78 4.87 2.40
CA GLY A 301 4.36 5.94 1.53
C GLY A 301 3.98 5.39 0.16
N ALA A 302 3.78 6.26 -0.81
CA ALA A 302 3.49 5.87 -2.18
C ALA A 302 3.96 6.93 -3.19
N MET A 303 4.02 6.56 -4.46
CA MET A 303 4.34 7.44 -5.58
C MET A 303 3.32 7.27 -6.70
N ILE A 304 3.07 8.35 -7.43
CA ILE A 304 2.27 8.35 -8.66
C ILE A 304 3.16 8.89 -9.77
N PHE A 305 3.52 8.04 -10.72
CA PHE A 305 4.21 8.41 -11.96
C PHE A 305 3.19 8.67 -13.04
N TYR A 306 3.42 9.68 -13.86
CA TYR A 306 2.53 10.06 -14.95
C TYR A 306 3.30 10.41 -16.22
N ARG A 307 2.74 10.03 -17.37
CA ARG A 307 3.28 10.36 -18.68
C ARG A 307 3.22 11.85 -18.96
N LYS A 308 4.24 12.32 -19.65
CA LYS A 308 4.38 13.66 -20.23
C LYS A 308 4.64 13.53 -21.74
N GLY A 309 4.67 14.66 -22.44
CA GLY A 309 5.00 14.69 -23.87
C GLY A 309 3.84 14.25 -24.76
N VAL A 310 4.15 13.60 -25.88
CA VAL A 310 3.16 13.23 -26.90
C VAL A 310 2.47 11.94 -26.53
N ARG A 311 1.14 11.99 -26.41
CA ARG A 311 0.29 10.82 -26.17
C ARG A 311 0.06 10.00 -27.44
N ARG A 312 -0.32 10.68 -28.50
CA ARG A 312 -0.55 10.07 -29.82
C ARG A 312 -0.41 11.10 -30.94
N THR A 313 -0.15 10.60 -32.13
CA THR A 313 -0.14 11.42 -33.35
C THR A 313 -1.24 10.90 -34.28
N ASP A 314 -2.11 11.77 -34.72
CA ASP A 314 -3.18 11.39 -35.66
C ASP A 314 -2.62 11.13 -37.07
N LYS A 315 -3.49 10.63 -37.99
CA LYS A 315 -3.09 10.35 -39.37
C LYS A 315 -2.69 11.61 -40.18
N LYS A 316 -3.00 12.79 -39.65
CA LYS A 316 -2.63 14.09 -40.26
C LYS A 316 -1.37 14.68 -39.65
N GLY A 317 -0.72 14.01 -38.72
CA GLY A 317 0.48 14.49 -38.02
C GLY A 317 0.22 15.40 -36.84
N ASN A 318 -1.05 15.62 -36.43
CA ASN A 318 -1.35 16.42 -35.25
C ASN A 318 -1.03 15.61 -33.99
N LYS A 319 -0.33 16.25 -33.06
CA LYS A 319 0.10 15.65 -31.78
C LYS A 319 -0.90 15.98 -30.69
N GLU A 320 -1.44 14.96 -30.04
CA GLU A 320 -2.16 15.07 -28.79
C GLU A 320 -1.16 14.89 -27.64
N MET A 321 -1.06 15.87 -26.77
CA MET A 321 -0.15 15.84 -25.63
C MET A 321 -0.83 15.18 -24.41
N TYR A 322 -0.04 14.54 -23.55
CA TYR A 322 -0.52 14.18 -22.23
C TYR A 322 -0.77 15.47 -21.41
N ASP A 323 -1.88 15.50 -20.72
CA ASP A 323 -2.21 16.50 -19.69
C ASP A 323 -2.58 15.75 -18.40
N LEU A 324 -1.57 15.14 -17.77
CA LEU A 324 -1.74 14.34 -16.56
C LEU A 324 -1.12 14.97 -15.33
N GLU A 325 -0.08 15.79 -15.49
CA GLU A 325 0.67 16.39 -14.38
C GLU A 325 -0.23 17.27 -13.49
N ASN A 326 -0.90 18.24 -14.09
CA ASN A 326 -1.75 19.16 -13.34
C ASN A 326 -2.95 18.47 -12.67
N PRO A 327 -3.73 17.60 -13.36
CA PRO A 327 -4.82 16.86 -12.71
C PRO A 327 -4.35 15.94 -11.57
N ILE A 328 -3.22 15.23 -11.73
CA ILE A 328 -2.70 14.34 -10.69
C ILE A 328 -2.20 15.15 -9.50
N ASN A 329 -1.42 16.20 -9.73
CA ASN A 329 -0.94 17.06 -8.65
C ASN A 329 -2.11 17.75 -7.93
N ALA A 330 -3.09 18.29 -8.65
CA ALA A 330 -4.28 18.91 -8.05
C ALA A 330 -5.13 17.90 -7.27
N SER A 331 -5.21 16.65 -7.74
CA SER A 331 -5.90 15.58 -7.03
C SER A 331 -5.21 15.22 -5.72
N VAL A 332 -3.87 15.20 -5.67
CA VAL A 332 -3.12 14.98 -4.42
C VAL A 332 -3.30 16.19 -3.50
N PHE A 333 -2.87 17.36 -3.94
CA PHE A 333 -3.04 18.60 -3.21
C PHE A 333 -3.52 19.72 -4.15
N PRO A 334 -4.60 20.44 -3.82
CA PRO A 334 -5.35 20.42 -2.57
C PRO A 334 -6.52 19.41 -2.51
N GLY A 335 -6.65 18.52 -3.51
CA GLY A 335 -7.87 17.71 -3.70
C GLY A 335 -8.15 16.73 -2.56
N HIS A 336 -7.15 16.03 -2.06
CA HIS A 336 -7.32 14.96 -1.06
C HIS A 336 -6.40 15.09 0.16
N GLN A 337 -5.27 15.77 0.06
CA GLN A 337 -4.29 15.92 1.13
C GLN A 337 -4.05 17.40 1.46
N GLY A 338 -3.55 17.68 2.68
CA GLY A 338 -2.97 18.94 3.12
C GLY A 338 -1.46 18.85 3.14
N GLY A 339 -0.82 19.13 4.31
CA GLY A 339 0.63 19.12 4.48
C GLY A 339 1.25 17.76 4.17
N PRO A 340 2.27 17.71 3.30
CA PRO A 340 3.00 16.49 3.00
C PRO A 340 3.78 15.99 4.23
N HIS A 341 4.03 14.69 4.30
CA HIS A 341 4.88 14.09 5.32
C HIS A 341 6.36 14.16 4.88
N ASN A 342 7.03 15.27 5.18
CA ASN A 342 8.38 15.54 4.70
C ASN A 342 9.41 14.53 5.20
N HIS A 343 9.29 14.04 6.44
CA HIS A 343 10.14 12.97 6.98
C HIS A 343 10.03 11.67 6.16
N THR A 344 8.82 11.33 5.71
CA THR A 344 8.61 10.16 4.83
C THR A 344 9.22 10.37 3.44
N ILE A 345 9.04 11.55 2.84
CA ILE A 345 9.61 11.89 1.52
C ILE A 345 11.14 11.88 1.58
N THR A 346 11.73 12.44 2.65
CA THR A 346 13.17 12.40 2.89
C THR A 346 13.69 10.97 3.04
N ALA A 347 13.01 10.14 3.83
CA ALA A 347 13.34 8.73 4.01
C ALA A 347 13.18 7.94 2.70
N LEU A 348 12.19 8.28 1.88
CA LEU A 348 12.02 7.70 0.56
C LEU A 348 13.18 8.03 -0.37
N ALA A 349 13.68 9.26 -0.35
CA ALA A 349 14.86 9.65 -1.13
C ALA A 349 16.12 8.83 -0.74
N VAL A 350 16.25 8.46 0.54
CA VAL A 350 17.32 7.54 1.01
C VAL A 350 17.12 6.14 0.43
N ALA A 351 15.91 5.59 0.54
CA ALA A 351 15.59 4.25 0.03
C ALA A 351 15.78 4.14 -1.49
N LEU A 352 15.37 5.17 -2.25
CA LEU A 352 15.56 5.21 -3.69
C LEU A 352 17.05 5.24 -4.08
N LYS A 353 17.90 5.92 -3.32
CA LYS A 353 19.35 5.84 -3.52
C LYS A 353 19.88 4.43 -3.30
N GLN A 354 19.44 3.75 -2.25
CA GLN A 354 19.80 2.35 -1.98
C GLN A 354 19.32 1.42 -3.09
N ALA A 355 18.12 1.65 -3.64
CA ALA A 355 17.54 0.84 -4.71
C ALA A 355 18.30 0.94 -6.06
N GLN A 356 19.20 1.91 -6.22
CA GLN A 356 20.06 2.06 -7.40
C GLN A 356 21.39 1.29 -7.28
N SER A 357 21.66 0.67 -6.14
CA SER A 357 22.92 -0.02 -5.90
C SER A 357 22.95 -1.42 -6.49
N ALA A 358 24.16 -1.93 -6.77
CA ALA A 358 24.38 -3.30 -7.23
C ALA A 358 23.93 -4.34 -6.20
N GLU A 359 24.12 -4.02 -4.92
CA GLU A 359 23.70 -4.87 -3.79
C GLU A 359 22.19 -5.03 -3.74
N PHE A 360 21.42 -3.96 -4.06
CA PHE A 360 19.98 -4.04 -4.15
C PHE A 360 19.53 -4.92 -5.32
N LYS A 361 20.23 -4.88 -6.45
CA LYS A 361 19.97 -5.79 -7.58
C LYS A 361 20.20 -7.24 -7.17
N THR A 362 21.35 -7.55 -6.58
CA THR A 362 21.65 -8.91 -6.07
C THR A 362 20.61 -9.38 -5.05
N TYR A 363 20.17 -8.49 -4.16
CA TYR A 363 19.08 -8.78 -3.23
C TYR A 363 17.79 -9.18 -3.96
N GLN A 364 17.37 -8.45 -5.01
CA GLN A 364 16.15 -8.76 -5.75
C GLN A 364 16.27 -10.06 -6.58
N GLU A 365 17.44 -10.34 -7.13
CA GLU A 365 17.74 -11.63 -7.78
C GLU A 365 17.61 -12.79 -6.78
N THR A 366 18.12 -12.59 -5.57
CA THR A 366 17.99 -13.58 -4.48
C THR A 366 16.53 -13.73 -4.04
N VAL A 367 15.73 -12.66 -4.01
CA VAL A 367 14.27 -12.73 -3.73
C VAL A 367 13.57 -13.68 -4.71
N LEU A 368 13.90 -13.60 -6.01
CA LEU A 368 13.32 -14.48 -7.04
C LEU A 368 13.80 -15.93 -6.87
N ALA A 369 15.09 -16.13 -6.65
CA ALA A 369 15.67 -17.47 -6.43
C ALA A 369 15.05 -18.16 -5.20
N ASN A 370 14.84 -17.39 -4.13
CA ASN A 370 14.20 -17.86 -2.90
C ASN A 370 12.73 -18.22 -3.13
N ALA A 371 12.00 -17.42 -3.92
CA ALA A 371 10.60 -17.71 -4.26
C ALA A 371 10.48 -18.99 -5.09
N THR A 372 11.38 -19.19 -6.06
CA THR A 372 11.46 -20.42 -6.86
C THR A 372 11.75 -21.62 -5.96
N ALA A 373 12.76 -21.54 -5.09
CA ALA A 373 13.14 -22.64 -4.18
C ALA A 373 11.98 -23.02 -3.24
N LEU A 374 11.24 -22.03 -2.72
CA LEU A 374 10.04 -22.24 -1.90
C LEU A 374 8.94 -22.94 -2.69
N ALA A 375 8.64 -22.45 -3.90
CA ALA A 375 7.60 -23.01 -4.77
C ALA A 375 7.93 -24.44 -5.20
N ASP A 376 9.17 -24.70 -5.59
CA ASP A 376 9.63 -26.02 -6.02
C ASP A 376 9.57 -27.04 -4.88
N ARG A 377 10.05 -26.67 -3.69
CA ARG A 377 10.02 -27.57 -2.53
C ARG A 377 8.58 -27.90 -2.10
N LEU A 378 7.69 -26.92 -2.10
CA LEU A 378 6.29 -27.15 -1.80
C LEU A 378 5.56 -27.93 -2.89
N GLY A 379 5.76 -27.58 -4.17
CA GLY A 379 4.94 -28.04 -5.28
C GLY A 379 5.40 -29.33 -5.96
N SER A 380 6.70 -29.63 -5.95
CA SER A 380 7.20 -30.82 -6.61
C SER A 380 6.60 -32.11 -6.03
N PRO A 381 6.39 -33.15 -6.85
CA PRO A 381 5.91 -34.44 -6.36
C PRO A 381 6.83 -35.05 -5.29
N LEU A 382 6.25 -35.85 -4.39
CA LEU A 382 7.00 -36.59 -3.36
C LEU A 382 8.10 -37.47 -3.95
N SER A 383 7.85 -38.07 -5.13
CA SER A 383 8.84 -38.87 -5.86
C SER A 383 10.10 -38.08 -6.27
N ASN A 384 9.97 -36.77 -6.40
CA ASN A 384 11.03 -35.84 -6.81
C ASN A 384 11.59 -35.03 -5.64
N GLY A 385 11.35 -35.49 -4.41
CA GLY A 385 11.81 -34.80 -3.21
C GLY A 385 11.02 -33.54 -2.84
N GLY A 386 9.87 -33.27 -3.47
CA GLY A 386 8.94 -32.19 -3.10
C GLY A 386 7.94 -32.59 -2.02
N LEU A 387 7.03 -31.69 -1.67
CA LEU A 387 6.00 -31.89 -0.66
C LEU A 387 4.58 -32.09 -1.25
N GLY A 388 4.40 -31.96 -2.58
CA GLY A 388 3.18 -32.29 -3.31
C GLY A 388 2.00 -31.36 -3.03
N TYR A 389 2.25 -30.08 -2.75
CA TYR A 389 1.19 -29.07 -2.66
C TYR A 389 0.76 -28.60 -4.05
N ASN A 390 -0.47 -28.16 -4.17
CA ASN A 390 -0.90 -27.45 -5.37
C ASN A 390 -0.43 -26.00 -5.31
N ILE A 391 0.46 -25.62 -6.22
CA ILE A 391 0.89 -24.23 -6.39
C ILE A 391 -0.01 -23.60 -7.45
N VAL A 392 -0.72 -22.52 -7.08
CA VAL A 392 -1.61 -21.81 -8.00
C VAL A 392 -0.81 -21.33 -9.21
N SER A 393 -1.37 -21.47 -10.41
CA SER A 393 -0.69 -21.20 -11.70
C SER A 393 0.57 -22.04 -11.97
N GLY A 394 0.82 -23.12 -11.20
CA GLY A 394 1.92 -24.05 -11.40
C GLY A 394 3.30 -23.53 -10.99
N GLY A 395 3.41 -22.38 -10.29
CA GLY A 395 4.68 -21.84 -9.83
C GLY A 395 4.69 -20.33 -9.60
N THR A 396 5.86 -19.70 -9.66
CA THR A 396 6.03 -18.26 -9.48
C THR A 396 7.09 -17.69 -10.41
N ASP A 397 6.84 -16.46 -10.89
CA ASP A 397 7.77 -15.63 -11.65
C ASP A 397 8.21 -14.38 -10.84
N ASN A 398 7.73 -14.24 -9.59
CA ASN A 398 8.00 -13.06 -8.77
C ASN A 398 8.31 -13.44 -7.30
N HIS A 399 8.09 -12.54 -6.35
CA HIS A 399 8.46 -12.66 -4.95
C HIS A 399 7.45 -13.42 -4.08
N LEU A 400 6.36 -13.91 -4.61
CA LEU A 400 5.31 -14.55 -3.84
C LEU A 400 4.89 -15.91 -4.44
N VAL A 401 4.42 -16.80 -3.57
CA VAL A 401 3.91 -18.12 -3.91
C VAL A 401 2.49 -18.23 -3.34
N LEU A 402 1.56 -18.74 -4.16
CA LEU A 402 0.19 -19.06 -3.73
C LEU A 402 0.04 -20.57 -3.60
N VAL A 403 -0.26 -21.02 -2.39
CA VAL A 403 -0.41 -22.45 -2.05
C VAL A 403 -1.89 -22.77 -1.88
N ASP A 404 -2.43 -23.67 -2.69
CA ASP A 404 -3.77 -24.23 -2.50
C ASP A 404 -3.70 -25.40 -1.51
N LEU A 405 -4.42 -25.27 -0.39
CA LEU A 405 -4.46 -26.26 0.69
C LEU A 405 -5.61 -27.28 0.55
N LYS A 406 -6.44 -27.19 -0.49
CA LYS A 406 -7.60 -28.06 -0.67
C LYS A 406 -7.20 -29.54 -0.73
N ASN A 407 -6.06 -29.86 -1.38
CA ASN A 407 -5.55 -31.22 -1.43
C ASN A 407 -5.02 -31.73 -0.07
N ARG A 408 -4.91 -30.86 0.93
CA ARG A 408 -4.56 -31.20 2.33
C ARG A 408 -5.76 -31.30 3.25
N GLY A 409 -6.96 -30.93 2.78
CA GLY A 409 -8.22 -31.01 3.55
C GLY A 409 -8.32 -29.99 4.69
N VAL A 410 -7.52 -28.92 4.67
CA VAL A 410 -7.56 -27.81 5.61
C VAL A 410 -7.73 -26.47 4.89
N ASP A 411 -8.13 -25.42 5.58
CA ASP A 411 -8.24 -24.07 5.02
C ASP A 411 -7.12 -23.14 5.51
N GLY A 412 -6.95 -22.04 4.77
CA GLY A 412 -5.91 -21.06 5.06
C GLY A 412 -6.04 -20.40 6.43
N ALA A 413 -7.25 -20.23 6.96
CA ALA A 413 -7.44 -19.56 8.25
C ALA A 413 -6.92 -20.40 9.43
N ARG A 414 -7.12 -21.73 9.37
CA ARG A 414 -6.60 -22.66 10.37
C ARG A 414 -5.09 -22.78 10.31
N VAL A 415 -4.55 -22.91 9.10
CA VAL A 415 -3.09 -23.02 8.90
C VAL A 415 -2.39 -21.72 9.26
N GLU A 416 -2.93 -20.56 8.90
CA GLU A 416 -2.41 -19.24 9.30
C GLU A 416 -2.24 -19.13 10.82
N ARG A 417 -3.26 -19.57 11.59
CA ARG A 417 -3.18 -19.53 13.07
C ARG A 417 -2.10 -20.45 13.63
N VAL A 418 -2.00 -21.67 13.14
CA VAL A 418 -0.96 -22.60 13.61
C VAL A 418 0.44 -22.12 13.24
N LEU A 419 0.64 -21.59 12.02
CA LEU A 419 1.89 -20.96 11.61
C LEU A 419 2.28 -19.80 12.53
N GLU A 420 1.32 -18.91 12.84
CA GLU A 420 1.55 -17.79 13.77
C GLU A 420 2.02 -18.28 15.14
N LEU A 421 1.36 -19.31 15.70
CA LEU A 421 1.73 -19.91 16.99
C LEU A 421 3.10 -20.60 16.95
N CYS A 422 3.54 -21.06 15.78
CA CYS A 422 4.88 -21.63 15.56
C CYS A 422 5.95 -20.59 15.18
N GLY A 423 5.65 -19.28 15.28
CA GLY A 423 6.62 -18.23 14.97
C GLY A 423 6.76 -17.93 13.48
N VAL A 424 5.73 -18.22 12.65
CA VAL A 424 5.73 -17.97 11.21
C VAL A 424 4.59 -17.04 10.84
N ALA A 425 4.90 -15.80 10.46
CA ALA A 425 3.91 -14.84 9.97
C ALA A 425 3.64 -15.08 8.48
N SER A 426 2.40 -15.41 8.15
CA SER A 426 1.90 -15.62 6.79
C SER A 426 0.51 -14.98 6.64
N ASN A 427 -0.13 -15.09 5.50
CA ASN A 427 -1.53 -14.74 5.40
C ASN A 427 -2.35 -15.74 4.58
N LYS A 428 -3.56 -16.03 5.08
CA LYS A 428 -4.57 -16.75 4.31
C LYS A 428 -4.93 -15.97 3.05
N ASN A 429 -5.20 -16.69 1.98
CA ASN A 429 -5.57 -16.10 0.69
C ASN A 429 -6.57 -16.98 -0.04
N THR A 430 -7.48 -16.34 -0.78
CA THR A 430 -8.34 -17.07 -1.71
C THR A 430 -7.52 -17.68 -2.84
N VAL A 431 -7.95 -18.83 -3.32
CA VAL A 431 -7.39 -19.53 -4.48
C VAL A 431 -8.50 -19.83 -5.49
N PRO A 432 -8.20 -20.07 -6.76
CA PRO A 432 -9.20 -20.38 -7.78
C PRO A 432 -10.18 -21.48 -7.30
N GLY A 433 -11.48 -21.27 -7.57
CA GLY A 433 -12.55 -22.14 -7.12
C GLY A 433 -13.02 -21.95 -5.66
N ASP A 434 -12.51 -20.97 -4.93
CA ASP A 434 -13.03 -20.62 -3.61
C ASP A 434 -14.40 -19.93 -3.73
N LYS A 435 -15.38 -20.46 -2.99
CA LYS A 435 -16.75 -19.93 -3.01
C LYS A 435 -16.95 -18.69 -2.14
N SER A 436 -16.02 -18.39 -1.24
CA SER A 436 -16.16 -17.31 -0.28
C SER A 436 -14.79 -16.80 0.19
N ALA A 437 -14.59 -15.48 0.14
CA ALA A 437 -13.42 -14.81 0.71
C ALA A 437 -13.32 -14.96 2.25
N LEU A 438 -14.38 -15.38 2.93
CA LEU A 438 -14.40 -15.62 4.38
C LEU A 438 -13.80 -16.97 4.77
N LYS A 439 -13.67 -17.90 3.83
CA LYS A 439 -13.05 -19.22 4.03
C LYS A 439 -12.01 -19.45 2.92
N PRO A 440 -10.90 -18.72 2.94
CA PRO A 440 -9.88 -18.85 1.91
C PRO A 440 -9.21 -20.22 1.99
N GLY A 441 -9.11 -20.89 0.83
CA GLY A 441 -8.59 -22.25 0.70
C GLY A 441 -7.05 -22.32 0.65
N GLY A 442 -6.35 -21.20 0.71
CA GLY A 442 -4.91 -21.18 0.53
C GLY A 442 -4.15 -20.20 1.40
N LEU A 443 -2.85 -20.19 1.16
CA LEU A 443 -1.87 -19.28 1.77
C LEU A 443 -1.15 -18.48 0.70
N ARG A 444 -0.82 -17.23 1.03
CA ARG A 444 0.11 -16.41 0.27
C ARG A 444 1.41 -16.27 1.07
N LEU A 445 2.51 -16.69 0.47
CA LEU A 445 3.84 -16.70 1.07
C LEU A 445 4.77 -15.83 0.23
N GLY A 446 5.63 -15.04 0.87
CA GLY A 446 6.57 -14.13 0.21
C GLY A 446 7.98 -14.25 0.75
N THR A 447 8.94 -13.82 -0.05
CA THR A 447 10.36 -13.98 0.27
C THR A 447 11.12 -12.70 0.61
N PRO A 448 10.63 -11.46 0.34
CA PRO A 448 11.43 -10.24 0.49
C PRO A 448 11.96 -10.00 1.90
N ALA A 449 11.15 -10.17 2.93
CA ALA A 449 11.53 -9.86 4.30
C ALA A 449 12.67 -10.76 4.80
N MET A 450 12.56 -12.08 4.59
CA MET A 450 13.59 -13.01 5.05
C MET A 450 14.85 -12.95 4.17
N THR A 451 14.71 -12.65 2.86
CA THR A 451 15.87 -12.35 2.01
C THR A 451 16.64 -11.12 2.51
N THR A 452 15.96 -10.08 2.99
CA THR A 452 16.60 -8.92 3.64
C THR A 452 17.43 -9.34 4.86
N ARG A 453 17.02 -10.39 5.56
CA ARG A 453 17.75 -10.96 6.71
C ARG A 453 18.87 -11.94 6.30
N GLY A 454 19.08 -12.15 5.01
CA GLY A 454 20.16 -12.99 4.50
C GLY A 454 19.78 -14.42 4.14
N PHE A 455 18.50 -14.78 4.19
CA PHE A 455 18.03 -16.13 3.77
C PHE A 455 18.36 -16.38 2.31
N GLN A 456 18.83 -17.61 2.05
CA GLN A 456 19.20 -18.12 0.76
C GLN A 456 18.22 -19.23 0.29
N PRO A 457 18.30 -19.72 -0.95
CA PRO A 457 17.38 -20.75 -1.46
C PRO A 457 17.28 -22.00 -0.57
N GLU A 458 18.37 -22.42 0.06
CA GLU A 458 18.36 -23.57 0.98
C GLU A 458 17.55 -23.29 2.25
N ASP A 459 17.65 -22.06 2.78
CA ASP A 459 16.83 -21.64 3.92
C ASP A 459 15.35 -21.68 3.59
N PHE A 460 14.97 -21.29 2.35
CA PHE A 460 13.58 -21.35 1.92
C PHE A 460 13.06 -22.77 1.65
N ARG A 461 13.93 -23.74 1.34
CA ARG A 461 13.55 -25.15 1.37
C ARG A 461 13.21 -25.59 2.79
N ARG A 462 14.03 -25.20 3.78
CA ARG A 462 13.73 -25.44 5.20
C ARG A 462 12.44 -24.74 5.65
N VAL A 463 12.20 -23.51 5.19
CA VAL A 463 10.92 -22.79 5.43
C VAL A 463 9.74 -23.62 4.88
N ALA A 464 9.86 -24.20 3.69
CA ALA A 464 8.81 -25.07 3.14
C ALA A 464 8.54 -26.29 4.04
N ASP A 465 9.59 -26.92 4.59
CA ASP A 465 9.44 -28.04 5.52
C ASP A 465 8.78 -27.63 6.84
N ILE A 466 9.08 -26.43 7.35
CA ILE A 466 8.41 -25.86 8.54
C ILE A 466 6.93 -25.61 8.25
N VAL A 467 6.59 -25.06 7.07
CA VAL A 467 5.20 -24.84 6.64
C VAL A 467 4.46 -26.18 6.56
N ASP A 468 5.06 -27.22 5.96
CA ASP A 468 4.46 -28.55 5.87
C ASP A 468 4.18 -29.16 7.25
N ARG A 469 5.12 -29.09 8.17
CA ARG A 469 4.95 -29.54 9.56
C ARG A 469 3.80 -28.82 10.24
N ALA A 470 3.67 -27.49 10.06
CA ALA A 470 2.56 -26.72 10.61
C ALA A 470 1.22 -27.13 9.99
N VAL A 471 1.19 -27.46 8.69
CA VAL A 471 -0.02 -28.01 8.03
C VAL A 471 -0.40 -29.35 8.62
N ILE A 472 0.56 -30.26 8.84
CA ILE A 472 0.32 -31.57 9.47
C ILE A 472 -0.22 -31.41 10.90
N ILE A 473 0.36 -30.50 11.69
CA ILE A 473 -0.15 -30.15 13.04
C ILE A 473 -1.57 -29.65 12.92
N THR A 474 -1.86 -28.75 11.96
CA THR A 474 -3.21 -28.20 11.72
C THR A 474 -4.22 -29.32 11.43
N GLN A 475 -3.88 -30.30 10.60
CA GLN A 475 -4.75 -31.44 10.27
C GLN A 475 -5.12 -32.25 11.52
N LYS A 476 -4.16 -32.55 12.39
CA LYS A 476 -4.38 -33.25 13.66
C LYS A 476 -5.28 -32.46 14.59
N LEU A 477 -4.98 -31.17 14.77
CA LEU A 477 -5.74 -30.29 15.64
C LEU A 477 -7.16 -30.03 15.13
N ASP A 478 -7.37 -29.94 13.81
CA ASP A 478 -8.68 -29.75 13.22
C ASP A 478 -9.59 -30.99 13.47
N LYS A 479 -9.03 -32.19 13.40
CA LYS A 479 -9.74 -33.41 13.75
C LYS A 479 -10.12 -33.42 15.23
N ALA A 480 -9.19 -33.17 16.13
CA ALA A 480 -9.43 -33.15 17.58
C ALA A 480 -10.41 -32.04 17.99
N ALA A 481 -10.31 -30.85 17.37
CA ALA A 481 -11.25 -29.76 17.62
C ALA A 481 -12.68 -30.10 17.22
N LYS A 482 -12.89 -30.79 16.09
CA LYS A 482 -14.19 -31.26 15.63
C LYS A 482 -14.79 -32.30 16.60
N GLU A 483 -14.00 -33.26 17.06
CA GLU A 483 -14.39 -34.27 18.04
C GLU A 483 -14.77 -33.62 19.38
N SER A 484 -13.96 -32.71 19.91
CA SER A 484 -14.21 -31.96 21.13
C SER A 484 -15.48 -31.10 21.04
N ALA A 485 -15.67 -30.39 19.95
CA ALA A 485 -16.86 -29.56 19.74
C ALA A 485 -18.13 -30.41 19.60
N ALA A 486 -18.08 -31.56 18.92
CA ALA A 486 -19.17 -32.49 18.82
C ALA A 486 -19.56 -33.08 20.20
N ALA A 487 -18.57 -33.47 21.01
CA ALA A 487 -18.76 -33.94 22.37
C ALA A 487 -19.42 -32.89 23.29
N LYS A 488 -19.18 -31.61 23.05
CA LYS A 488 -19.81 -30.48 23.76
C LYS A 488 -21.20 -30.12 23.19
N GLY A 489 -21.71 -30.85 22.21
CA GLY A 489 -23.02 -30.61 21.61
C GLY A 489 -23.07 -29.36 20.71
N VAL A 490 -21.93 -28.89 20.19
CA VAL A 490 -21.89 -27.75 19.27
C VAL A 490 -22.58 -28.15 17.96
N LYS A 491 -23.59 -27.39 17.55
CA LYS A 491 -24.42 -27.68 16.36
C LYS A 491 -23.63 -27.78 15.04
N ASN A 492 -22.57 -27.00 14.91
CA ASN A 492 -21.65 -27.05 13.78
C ASN A 492 -20.20 -27.13 14.27
N PRO A 493 -19.63 -28.32 14.45
CA PRO A 493 -18.28 -28.49 14.99
C PRO A 493 -17.18 -28.09 14.00
N ASN A 494 -17.47 -27.98 12.70
CA ASN A 494 -16.48 -27.66 11.65
C ASN A 494 -16.39 -26.16 11.36
N THR A 495 -16.35 -25.31 12.39
CA THR A 495 -16.15 -23.86 12.22
C THR A 495 -14.73 -23.45 12.57
N VAL A 496 -14.22 -22.41 11.91
CA VAL A 496 -12.93 -21.80 12.28
C VAL A 496 -12.97 -21.33 13.74
N LYS A 497 -14.12 -20.82 14.21
CA LYS A 497 -14.29 -20.38 15.60
C LYS A 497 -14.03 -21.53 16.58
N ALA A 498 -14.66 -22.70 16.36
CA ALA A 498 -14.47 -23.86 17.23
C ALA A 498 -13.02 -24.37 17.21
N PHE A 499 -12.36 -24.29 16.07
CA PHE A 499 -10.92 -24.59 15.94
C PHE A 499 -10.06 -23.61 16.77
N LEU A 500 -10.28 -22.30 16.63
CA LEU A 500 -9.54 -21.28 17.38
C LEU A 500 -9.75 -21.41 18.90
N GLU A 501 -10.98 -21.69 19.34
CA GLU A 501 -11.29 -21.94 20.74
C GLU A 501 -10.59 -23.21 21.29
N TYR A 502 -10.44 -24.24 20.45
CA TYR A 502 -9.74 -25.47 20.83
C TYR A 502 -8.23 -25.27 20.95
N VAL A 503 -7.63 -24.58 19.98
CA VAL A 503 -6.17 -24.37 19.91
C VAL A 503 -5.70 -23.31 20.91
N GLY A 504 -6.51 -22.29 21.18
CA GLY A 504 -6.17 -21.17 22.09
C GLY A 504 -4.87 -20.47 21.70
N GLU A 505 -3.98 -20.27 22.66
CA GLU A 505 -2.65 -19.69 22.46
C GLU A 505 -1.57 -20.76 22.20
N GLY A 506 -1.93 -22.04 22.10
CA GLY A 506 -1.05 -23.14 21.72
C GLY A 506 -0.01 -23.56 22.77
N GLU A 507 -0.02 -22.97 23.96
CA GLU A 507 0.96 -23.23 25.01
C GLU A 507 0.90 -24.69 25.56
N GLU A 508 -0.28 -25.30 25.51
CA GLU A 508 -0.49 -26.67 25.97
C GLU A 508 -0.28 -27.72 24.86
N ILE A 509 0.03 -27.28 23.64
CA ILE A 509 0.20 -28.15 22.47
C ILE A 509 1.69 -28.35 22.21
N SER A 510 2.23 -29.47 22.68
CA SER A 510 3.69 -29.74 22.62
C SER A 510 4.28 -29.63 21.22
N GLU A 511 3.56 -30.06 20.18
CA GLU A 511 4.04 -29.98 18.80
C GLU A 511 4.19 -28.51 18.32
N ILE A 512 3.31 -27.59 18.76
CA ILE A 512 3.42 -26.14 18.48
C ILE A 512 4.61 -25.55 19.24
N VAL A 513 4.73 -25.86 20.54
CA VAL A 513 5.81 -25.33 21.38
C VAL A 513 7.19 -25.76 20.84
N LEU A 514 7.35 -27.03 20.47
CA LEU A 514 8.60 -27.54 19.94
C LEU A 514 8.96 -26.91 18.58
N LEU A 515 7.98 -26.76 17.70
CA LEU A 515 8.22 -26.14 16.40
C LEU A 515 8.52 -24.65 16.53
N ARG A 516 7.85 -23.94 17.46
CA ARG A 516 8.13 -22.53 17.80
C ARG A 516 9.57 -22.37 18.26
N GLN A 517 10.01 -23.20 19.22
CA GLN A 517 11.36 -23.11 19.75
C GLN A 517 12.42 -23.34 18.67
N GLU A 518 12.21 -24.33 17.79
CA GLU A 518 13.10 -24.59 16.66
C GLU A 518 13.18 -23.38 15.71
N VAL A 519 12.04 -22.74 15.41
CA VAL A 519 11.98 -21.54 14.58
C VAL A 519 12.70 -20.38 15.23
N GLU A 520 12.42 -20.09 16.51
CA GLU A 520 13.03 -18.98 17.26
C GLU A 520 14.55 -19.13 17.35
N ASP A 521 15.04 -20.34 17.67
CA ASP A 521 16.47 -20.64 17.78
C ASP A 521 17.17 -20.46 16.43
N TRP A 522 16.58 -20.99 15.37
CA TRP A 522 17.17 -20.87 14.03
C TRP A 522 17.15 -19.44 13.50
N VAL A 523 15.98 -18.78 13.52
CA VAL A 523 15.80 -17.45 12.95
C VAL A 523 16.54 -16.39 13.76
N GLY A 524 16.68 -16.57 15.06
CA GLY A 524 17.45 -15.70 15.94
C GLY A 524 18.93 -15.59 15.57
N THR A 525 19.50 -16.55 14.81
CA THR A 525 20.88 -16.49 14.32
C THR A 525 21.12 -15.51 13.19
N PHE A 526 20.05 -15.08 12.49
CA PHE A 526 20.14 -14.13 11.39
C PHE A 526 20.06 -12.68 11.88
N SER A 527 20.89 -11.80 11.30
CA SER A 527 20.93 -10.39 11.65
C SER A 527 19.64 -9.66 11.27
N LEU A 528 19.38 -8.58 11.97
CA LEU A 528 18.43 -7.54 11.56
C LEU A 528 19.17 -6.42 10.82
N PRO A 529 18.49 -5.62 9.94
CA PRO A 529 19.13 -4.51 9.23
C PRO A 529 19.56 -3.34 10.12
N TRP A 530 18.99 -3.24 11.32
CA TRP A 530 19.35 -2.23 12.32
C TRP A 530 20.14 -2.86 13.46
N LYS A 531 20.88 -2.02 14.21
CA LYS A 531 21.64 -2.46 15.38
C LYS A 531 20.69 -2.94 16.48
N ASP A 532 20.94 -4.13 17.02
CA ASP A 532 20.42 -4.54 18.32
C ASP A 532 21.23 -3.75 19.38
N GLU A 533 20.61 -2.77 20.00
CA GLU A 533 21.14 -2.15 21.21
C GLU A 533 20.73 -2.97 22.42
#